data_6f21768b22aee8d733b1cdfa699f5969
#
_entry.id   6f21768b22aee8d733b1cdfa699f5969
#
_cell.length_a   1.000
_cell.length_b   1.000
_cell.length_c   1.000
_cell.angle_alpha   90.00
_cell.angle_beta   90.00
_cell.angle_gamma   90.00
#
_symmetry.space_group_name_H-M   'P 1'
#
loop_
_entity.id
_entity.type
_entity.pdbx_description
1 polymer ?
#
loop_
_entity_poly.entity_id
_entity_poly.type
_entity_poly.pdbx_seq_one_letter_code
_entity_poly.pdbx_strand_id
1 'polypeptide(L)'
;MNNPFKFGTIVGNEYFTDRTVELEEIRRTMLGPNHLVLISPRRFGKSSLVKKAVNGLDRPAVFINLQQITGIEELASMLLKGVFKLFPIERLKHWMTHFRFIPTISTNPLTDAVDLSFPIATDETAVLEDVMELINKLGAEKGRIIIVLDEFQEILEIDKGIDKKLRAMMQVQENVNYIFLGSQESMMTDIFERKKSPFYHFGKLIYLKKIPHEDFFEYVRDRLTPVMDDNATKAAETILSFTLCHPYYTQQLASQVWEIAAYESVNQDIVEKAIERIVTTHDYDY
;
A
#
# COMPACT_ATOMS: atom_id res chain seq x y z
N MET A 1 5.54 -13.85 26.45
CA MET A 1 4.51 -13.75 25.39
C MET A 1 4.90 -12.67 24.41
N ASN A 2 4.59 -12.82 23.12
CA ASN A 2 4.86 -11.75 22.13
C ASN A 2 3.66 -10.80 22.09
N ASN A 3 3.92 -9.49 21.96
CA ASN A 3 2.87 -8.48 21.83
C ASN A 3 2.08 -8.71 20.54
N PRO A 4 0.75 -8.94 20.62
CA PRO A 4 -0.08 -9.27 19.45
C PRO A 4 -0.54 -8.05 18.66
N PHE A 5 -0.17 -6.84 19.07
CA PHE A 5 -0.51 -5.60 18.39
C PHE A 5 0.69 -5.08 17.58
N LYS A 6 0.42 -4.58 16.38
CA LYS A 6 1.46 -4.08 15.47
C LYS A 6 0.99 -2.82 14.75
N PHE A 7 1.81 -1.79 14.76
CA PHE A 7 1.53 -0.50 14.13
C PHE A 7 2.78 0.07 13.43
N GLY A 8 2.62 1.07 12.58
CA GLY A 8 3.72 1.73 11.86
C GLY A 8 4.35 0.92 10.72
N THR A 9 3.90 -0.30 10.49
CA THR A 9 4.40 -1.18 9.42
C THR A 9 3.25 -1.84 8.66
N ILE A 10 3.54 -2.44 7.51
CA ILE A 10 2.58 -3.28 6.80
C ILE A 10 2.34 -4.55 7.62
N VAL A 11 1.09 -4.81 7.97
CA VAL A 11 0.70 -5.96 8.80
C VAL A 11 0.26 -7.15 7.94
N GLY A 12 0.65 -8.34 8.41
CA GLY A 12 0.27 -9.63 7.82
C GLY A 12 -0.91 -10.29 8.56
N ASN A 13 -1.17 -11.56 8.26
CA ASN A 13 -2.39 -12.28 8.60
C ASN A 13 -2.83 -12.21 10.08
N GLU A 14 -1.95 -12.47 11.02
CA GLU A 14 -2.27 -12.52 12.46
C GLU A 14 -2.52 -11.14 13.10
N TYR A 15 -1.94 -10.09 12.51
CA TYR A 15 -2.09 -8.70 12.98
C TYR A 15 -3.15 -7.93 12.21
N PHE A 16 -3.74 -8.55 11.21
CA PHE A 16 -4.77 -7.93 10.37
C PHE A 16 -6.15 -8.21 10.97
N THR A 17 -6.93 -7.17 11.15
CA THR A 17 -8.30 -7.31 11.64
C THR A 17 -9.29 -6.90 10.57
N ASP A 18 -10.39 -7.64 10.51
CA ASP A 18 -11.58 -7.41 9.69
C ASP A 18 -11.31 -7.00 8.23
N ARG A 19 -12.08 -6.10 7.67
CA ARG A 19 -12.03 -5.67 6.26
C ARG A 19 -12.44 -6.76 5.26
N THR A 20 -13.26 -7.70 5.69
CA THR A 20 -13.71 -8.82 4.84
C THR A 20 -14.44 -8.32 3.60
N VAL A 21 -15.27 -7.29 3.74
CA VAL A 21 -16.02 -6.68 2.65
C VAL A 21 -15.07 -6.02 1.64
N GLU A 22 -14.16 -5.18 2.12
CA GLU A 22 -13.20 -4.48 1.27
C GLU A 22 -12.20 -5.45 0.60
N LEU A 23 -11.76 -6.49 1.33
CA LEU A 23 -10.92 -7.55 0.76
C LEU A 23 -11.59 -8.24 -0.42
N GLU A 24 -12.86 -8.63 -0.24
CA GLU A 24 -13.63 -9.31 -1.29
C GLU A 24 -13.89 -8.37 -2.47
N GLU A 25 -14.20 -7.11 -2.20
CA GLU A 25 -14.43 -6.11 -3.25
C GLU A 25 -13.17 -5.85 -4.09
N ILE A 26 -12.00 -5.73 -3.45
CA ILE A 26 -10.71 -5.59 -4.14
C ILE A 26 -10.43 -6.84 -4.99
N ARG A 27 -10.56 -8.03 -4.43
CA ARG A 27 -10.32 -9.30 -5.15
C ARG A 27 -11.23 -9.42 -6.36
N ARG A 28 -12.53 -9.19 -6.18
CA ARG A 28 -13.51 -9.25 -7.28
C ARG A 28 -13.20 -8.24 -8.38
N THR A 29 -12.80 -7.03 -8.03
CA THR A 29 -12.41 -6.01 -8.99
C THR A 29 -11.16 -6.43 -9.76
N MET A 30 -10.16 -7.01 -9.08
CA MET A 30 -8.92 -7.44 -9.71
C MET A 30 -9.07 -8.70 -10.56
N LEU A 31 -10.05 -9.54 -10.30
CA LEU A 31 -10.37 -10.67 -11.18
C LEU A 31 -11.00 -10.22 -12.51
N GLY A 32 -11.63 -9.06 -12.51
CA GLY A 32 -12.21 -8.44 -13.71
C GLY A 32 -11.21 -7.56 -14.49
N PRO A 33 -11.69 -6.83 -15.49
CA PRO A 33 -10.89 -5.93 -16.31
C PRO A 33 -10.69 -4.54 -15.70
N ASN A 34 -11.37 -4.23 -14.60
CA ASN A 34 -11.42 -2.89 -14.04
C ASN A 34 -10.20 -2.55 -13.20
N HIS A 35 -9.92 -1.25 -13.10
CA HIS A 35 -8.95 -0.69 -12.18
C HIS A 35 -9.63 -0.33 -10.85
N LEU A 36 -8.82 -0.09 -9.82
CA LEU A 36 -9.29 0.26 -8.48
C LEU A 36 -8.62 1.53 -7.99
N VAL A 37 -9.37 2.38 -7.31
CA VAL A 37 -8.89 3.56 -6.60
C VAL A 37 -9.30 3.44 -5.14
N LEU A 38 -8.33 3.39 -4.23
CA LEU A 38 -8.57 3.29 -2.79
C LEU A 38 -8.08 4.55 -2.10
N ILE A 39 -9.01 5.31 -1.54
CA ILE A 39 -8.77 6.59 -0.88
C ILE A 39 -9.06 6.47 0.61
N SER A 40 -8.17 6.95 1.44
CA SER A 40 -8.41 7.14 2.87
C SER A 40 -7.32 8.00 3.50
N PRO A 41 -7.54 8.59 4.67
CA PRO A 41 -6.50 9.26 5.43
C PRO A 41 -5.27 8.37 5.66
N ARG A 42 -4.14 8.99 6.00
CA ARG A 42 -2.92 8.25 6.39
C ARG A 42 -3.20 7.30 7.56
N ARG A 43 -2.46 6.18 7.60
CA ARG A 43 -2.49 5.20 8.70
C ARG A 43 -3.81 4.42 8.87
N PHE A 44 -4.67 4.38 7.83
CA PHE A 44 -5.90 3.57 7.81
C PHE A 44 -5.69 2.12 7.36
N GLY A 45 -4.46 1.74 7.01
CA GLY A 45 -4.11 0.37 6.63
C GLY A 45 -4.32 0.03 5.15
N LYS A 46 -4.41 1.04 4.23
CA LYS A 46 -4.56 0.82 2.77
C LYS A 46 -3.58 -0.20 2.20
N SER A 47 -2.29 0.03 2.39
CA SER A 47 -1.23 -0.80 1.82
C SER A 47 -1.28 -2.24 2.37
N SER A 48 -1.61 -2.42 3.66
CA SER A 48 -1.81 -3.75 4.28
C SER A 48 -3.01 -4.47 3.68
N LEU A 49 -4.14 -3.76 3.51
CA LEU A 49 -5.37 -4.29 2.93
C LEU A 49 -5.13 -4.77 1.50
N VAL A 50 -4.54 -3.91 0.65
CA VAL A 50 -4.28 -4.24 -0.75
C VAL A 50 -3.27 -5.38 -0.87
N LYS A 51 -2.19 -5.37 -0.08
CA LYS A 51 -1.21 -6.45 -0.07
C LYS A 51 -1.85 -7.79 0.30
N LYS A 52 -2.73 -7.81 1.31
CA LYS A 52 -3.47 -9.03 1.71
C LYS A 52 -4.45 -9.49 0.62
N ALA A 53 -5.17 -8.56 0.00
CA ALA A 53 -6.10 -8.88 -1.07
C ALA A 53 -5.38 -9.47 -2.30
N VAL A 54 -4.29 -8.83 -2.73
CA VAL A 54 -3.50 -9.21 -3.91
C VAL A 54 -2.75 -10.53 -3.69
N ASN A 55 -2.16 -10.73 -2.51
CA ASN A 55 -1.49 -12.00 -2.18
C ASN A 55 -2.45 -13.20 -2.16
N GLY A 56 -3.75 -12.99 -2.02
CA GLY A 56 -4.78 -14.01 -2.15
C GLY A 56 -5.19 -14.33 -3.59
N LEU A 57 -4.61 -13.65 -4.58
CA LEU A 57 -4.83 -13.89 -6.00
C LEU A 57 -3.62 -14.59 -6.60
N ASP A 58 -3.85 -15.60 -7.44
CA ASP A 58 -2.78 -16.26 -8.20
C ASP A 58 -2.41 -15.41 -9.43
N ARG A 59 -1.86 -14.22 -9.17
CA ARG A 59 -1.51 -13.23 -10.20
C ARG A 59 -0.25 -12.46 -9.82
N PRO A 60 0.65 -12.21 -10.79
CA PRO A 60 1.83 -11.41 -10.53
C PRO A 60 1.45 -9.97 -10.17
N ALA A 61 2.11 -9.40 -9.15
CA ALA A 61 1.84 -8.05 -8.69
C ALA A 61 3.12 -7.26 -8.39
N VAL A 62 3.15 -6.01 -8.83
CA VAL A 62 4.23 -5.03 -8.57
C VAL A 62 3.68 -3.93 -7.69
N PHE A 63 4.42 -3.58 -6.63
CA PHE A 63 4.07 -2.49 -5.70
C PHE A 63 5.11 -1.38 -5.83
N ILE A 64 4.66 -0.18 -6.15
CA ILE A 64 5.47 1.03 -6.29
C ILE A 64 4.95 2.10 -5.35
N ASN A 65 5.83 2.69 -4.55
CA ASN A 65 5.52 3.88 -3.74
C ASN A 65 6.01 5.12 -4.49
N LEU A 66 5.09 5.96 -4.95
CA LEU A 66 5.41 7.15 -5.76
C LEU A 66 6.04 8.28 -4.93
N GLN A 67 5.92 8.26 -3.61
CA GLN A 67 6.55 9.25 -2.73
C GLN A 67 8.10 9.27 -2.84
N GLN A 68 8.69 8.20 -3.34
CA GLN A 68 10.14 8.06 -3.49
C GLN A 68 10.64 8.38 -4.90
N ILE A 69 9.75 8.78 -5.81
CA ILE A 69 10.04 8.93 -7.24
C ILE A 69 10.10 10.42 -7.58
N THR A 70 11.22 10.83 -8.18
CA THR A 70 11.53 12.23 -8.51
C THR A 70 11.51 12.53 -10.01
N GLY A 71 11.39 11.51 -10.88
CA GLY A 71 11.40 11.68 -12.33
C GLY A 71 10.79 10.49 -13.08
N ILE A 72 10.52 10.70 -14.37
CA ILE A 72 9.91 9.70 -15.27
C ILE A 72 10.82 8.47 -15.42
N GLU A 73 12.12 8.69 -15.57
CA GLU A 73 13.10 7.59 -15.69
C GLU A 73 13.11 6.72 -14.43
N GLU A 74 13.05 7.34 -13.26
CA GLU A 74 13.00 6.61 -12.00
C GLU A 74 11.72 5.78 -11.87
N LEU A 75 10.57 6.31 -12.30
CA LEU A 75 9.32 5.56 -12.36
C LEU A 75 9.44 4.34 -13.27
N ALA A 76 10.01 4.52 -14.48
CA ALA A 76 10.24 3.42 -15.40
C ALA A 76 11.19 2.37 -14.83
N SER A 77 12.29 2.80 -14.18
CA SER A 77 13.26 1.93 -13.51
C SER A 77 12.61 1.12 -12.37
N MET A 78 11.78 1.75 -11.55
CA MET A 78 11.11 1.08 -10.44
C MET A 78 10.08 0.06 -10.93
N LEU A 79 9.31 0.37 -11.98
CA LEU A 79 8.40 -0.56 -12.61
C LEU A 79 9.16 -1.77 -13.18
N LEU A 80 10.24 -1.53 -13.92
CA LEU A 80 11.06 -2.59 -14.51
C LEU A 80 11.73 -3.46 -13.43
N LYS A 81 12.27 -2.85 -12.36
CA LYS A 81 12.80 -3.58 -11.18
C LYS A 81 11.71 -4.47 -10.52
N GLY A 82 10.48 -3.97 -10.44
CA GLY A 82 9.34 -4.76 -9.96
C GLY A 82 9.06 -5.98 -10.82
N VAL A 83 9.15 -5.83 -12.15
CA VAL A 83 8.97 -6.91 -13.11
C VAL A 83 10.10 -7.95 -13.01
N PHE A 84 11.35 -7.52 -12.82
CA PHE A 84 12.48 -8.44 -12.62
C PHE A 84 12.34 -9.34 -11.39
N LYS A 85 11.64 -8.89 -10.36
CA LYS A 85 11.34 -9.73 -9.18
C LYS A 85 10.31 -10.83 -9.47
N LEU A 86 9.52 -10.68 -10.51
CA LEU A 86 8.43 -11.59 -10.85
C LEU A 86 8.80 -12.57 -11.96
N PHE A 87 9.75 -12.20 -12.83
CA PHE A 87 10.09 -12.97 -14.02
C PHE A 87 11.60 -13.13 -14.15
N PRO A 88 12.08 -14.28 -14.67
CA PRO A 88 13.51 -14.51 -14.91
C PRO A 88 14.10 -13.47 -15.86
N ILE A 89 15.30 -12.96 -15.52
CA ILE A 89 15.99 -11.90 -16.29
C ILE A 89 16.24 -12.33 -17.74
N GLU A 90 16.58 -13.59 -17.98
CA GLU A 90 16.85 -14.14 -19.32
C GLU A 90 15.65 -13.97 -20.25
N ARG A 91 14.46 -14.16 -19.73
CA ARG A 91 13.21 -13.96 -20.47
C ARG A 91 12.98 -12.49 -20.78
N LEU A 92 13.22 -11.62 -19.83
CA LEU A 92 13.05 -10.17 -19.98
C LEU A 92 14.07 -9.57 -20.94
N LYS A 93 15.32 -10.07 -20.95
CA LYS A 93 16.35 -9.65 -21.92
C LYS A 93 15.87 -9.78 -23.36
N HIS A 94 15.20 -10.87 -23.73
CA HIS A 94 14.66 -11.05 -25.07
C HIS A 94 13.66 -9.94 -25.45
N TRP A 95 12.76 -9.58 -24.54
CA TRP A 95 11.79 -8.50 -24.79
C TRP A 95 12.45 -7.12 -24.83
N MET A 96 13.45 -6.89 -23.98
CA MET A 96 14.16 -5.60 -23.92
C MET A 96 15.03 -5.32 -25.15
N THR A 97 15.35 -6.31 -25.97
CA THR A 97 16.01 -6.07 -27.27
C THR A 97 15.17 -5.21 -28.23
N HIS A 98 13.86 -5.11 -27.97
CA HIS A 98 12.93 -4.28 -28.75
C HIS A 98 12.71 -2.89 -28.15
N PHE A 99 13.37 -2.56 -27.04
CA PHE A 99 13.31 -1.24 -26.44
C PHE A 99 14.07 -0.23 -27.33
N ARG A 100 13.52 0.98 -27.44
CA ARG A 100 14.20 2.11 -28.09
C ARG A 100 15.50 2.46 -27.37
N PHE A 101 15.51 2.28 -26.04
CA PHE A 101 16.68 2.52 -25.18
C PHE A 101 16.90 1.31 -24.27
N ILE A 102 17.91 0.51 -24.60
CA ILE A 102 18.22 -0.70 -23.84
C ILE A 102 18.89 -0.31 -22.51
N PRO A 103 18.32 -0.68 -21.36
CA PRO A 103 18.91 -0.38 -20.06
C PRO A 103 20.17 -1.20 -19.82
N THR A 104 21.15 -0.61 -19.13
CA THR A 104 22.25 -1.35 -18.53
C THR A 104 21.75 -1.99 -17.24
N ILE A 105 21.91 -3.31 -17.13
CA ILE A 105 21.54 -4.09 -15.96
C ILE A 105 22.81 -4.45 -15.21
N SER A 106 22.93 -4.02 -13.95
CA SER A 106 23.98 -4.43 -13.03
C SER A 106 23.37 -5.10 -11.81
N THR A 107 24.04 -6.08 -11.26
CA THR A 107 23.63 -6.75 -10.02
C THR A 107 24.63 -6.43 -8.92
N ASN A 108 24.16 -6.02 -7.77
CA ASN A 108 25.01 -5.83 -6.61
C ASN A 108 25.34 -7.21 -6.02
N PRO A 109 26.61 -7.64 -6.01
CA PRO A 109 27.00 -8.98 -5.58
C PRO A 109 26.80 -9.23 -4.07
N LEU A 110 26.55 -8.17 -3.28
CA LEU A 110 26.34 -8.31 -1.82
C LEU A 110 24.85 -8.41 -1.45
N THR A 111 23.96 -7.88 -2.27
CA THR A 111 22.52 -7.78 -1.95
C THR A 111 21.61 -8.47 -2.97
N ASP A 112 22.18 -9.02 -4.05
CA ASP A 112 21.46 -9.51 -5.24
C ASP A 112 20.48 -8.46 -5.84
N ALA A 113 20.62 -7.20 -5.43
CA ALA A 113 19.78 -6.12 -5.95
C ALA A 113 20.13 -5.82 -7.41
N VAL A 114 19.10 -5.74 -8.24
CA VAL A 114 19.21 -5.34 -9.64
C VAL A 114 19.21 -3.81 -9.70
N ASP A 115 20.28 -3.25 -10.27
CA ASP A 115 20.37 -1.84 -10.62
C ASP A 115 20.18 -1.64 -12.12
N LEU A 116 19.41 -0.62 -12.48
CA LEU A 116 19.06 -0.27 -13.83
C LEU A 116 19.46 1.17 -14.11
N SER A 117 20.15 1.39 -15.21
CA SER A 117 20.43 2.73 -15.72
C SER A 117 20.13 2.78 -17.21
N PHE A 118 19.55 3.91 -17.65
CA PHE A 118 19.34 4.17 -19.07
C PHE A 118 20.45 5.08 -19.59
N PRO A 119 20.72 5.07 -20.92
CA PRO A 119 21.72 5.95 -21.54
C PRO A 119 21.39 7.43 -21.29
N ILE A 120 22.41 8.24 -21.08
CA ILE A 120 22.25 9.71 -20.91
C ILE A 120 21.61 10.30 -22.18
N ALA A 121 20.74 11.30 -22.03
CA ALA A 121 20.00 11.98 -23.11
C ALA A 121 18.92 11.13 -23.81
N THR A 122 18.34 10.16 -23.11
CA THR A 122 17.17 9.43 -23.60
C THR A 122 15.90 10.26 -23.49
N ASP A 123 14.92 9.97 -24.34
CA ASP A 123 13.54 10.41 -24.13
C ASP A 123 12.93 9.56 -23.00
N GLU A 124 12.87 10.12 -21.80
CA GLU A 124 12.35 9.44 -20.60
C GLU A 124 10.90 8.95 -20.79
N THR A 125 10.10 9.68 -21.59
CA THR A 125 8.73 9.26 -21.90
C THR A 125 8.75 7.99 -22.75
N ALA A 126 9.65 7.91 -23.74
CA ALA A 126 9.80 6.72 -24.58
C ALA A 126 10.30 5.51 -23.78
N VAL A 127 11.16 5.72 -22.77
CA VAL A 127 11.58 4.66 -21.83
C VAL A 127 10.40 4.14 -21.05
N LEU A 128 9.57 5.03 -20.49
CA LEU A 128 8.38 4.64 -19.74
C LEU A 128 7.37 3.88 -20.61
N GLU A 129 7.16 4.33 -21.86
CA GLU A 129 6.31 3.62 -22.82
C GLU A 129 6.80 2.20 -23.09
N ASP A 130 8.09 2.01 -23.31
CA ASP A 130 8.69 0.69 -23.57
C ASP A 130 8.50 -0.25 -22.37
N VAL A 131 8.68 0.25 -21.14
CA VAL A 131 8.46 -0.53 -19.90
C VAL A 131 6.97 -0.89 -19.73
N MET A 132 6.08 0.06 -19.98
CA MET A 132 4.63 -0.17 -19.88
C MET A 132 4.15 -1.20 -20.92
N GLU A 133 4.68 -1.14 -22.14
CA GLU A 133 4.38 -2.12 -23.18
C GLU A 133 4.91 -3.51 -22.83
N LEU A 134 6.13 -3.61 -22.26
CA LEU A 134 6.67 -4.88 -21.74
C LEU A 134 5.72 -5.50 -20.70
N ILE A 135 5.26 -4.69 -19.74
CA ILE A 135 4.35 -5.16 -18.70
C ILE A 135 3.04 -5.71 -19.32
N ASN A 136 2.49 -5.01 -20.31
CA ASN A 136 1.29 -5.46 -21.01
C ASN A 136 1.49 -6.80 -21.75
N LYS A 137 2.63 -6.95 -22.44
CA LYS A 137 3.01 -8.22 -23.14
C LYS A 137 3.18 -9.37 -22.17
N LEU A 138 3.86 -9.15 -21.06
CA LEU A 138 4.03 -10.16 -20.01
C LEU A 138 2.69 -10.57 -19.39
N GLY A 139 1.78 -9.60 -19.21
CA GLY A 139 0.44 -9.84 -18.73
C GLY A 139 -0.41 -10.68 -19.69
N ALA A 140 -0.21 -10.57 -21.00
CA ALA A 140 -0.86 -11.40 -21.99
C ALA A 140 -0.44 -12.88 -21.90
N GLU A 141 0.83 -13.12 -21.53
CA GLU A 141 1.37 -14.48 -21.45
C GLU A 141 1.11 -15.20 -20.12
N LYS A 142 1.08 -14.46 -19.02
CA LYS A 142 1.04 -15.02 -17.64
C LYS A 142 -0.27 -14.74 -16.90
N GLY A 143 -1.22 -14.14 -17.56
CA GLY A 143 -2.40 -13.55 -16.92
C GLY A 143 -2.12 -12.11 -16.51
N ARG A 144 -3.19 -11.32 -16.40
CA ARG A 144 -3.08 -9.88 -16.11
C ARG A 144 -2.20 -9.60 -14.91
N ILE A 145 -1.25 -8.69 -15.09
CA ILE A 145 -0.37 -8.20 -14.02
C ILE A 145 -1.11 -7.13 -13.21
N ILE A 146 -0.95 -7.14 -11.90
CA ILE A 146 -1.48 -6.10 -11.02
C ILE A 146 -0.36 -5.11 -10.72
N ILE A 147 -0.56 -3.83 -11.02
CA ILE A 147 0.34 -2.74 -10.65
C ILE A 147 -0.32 -1.91 -9.56
N VAL A 148 0.29 -1.88 -8.38
CA VAL A 148 -0.15 -1.07 -7.24
C VAL A 148 0.73 0.16 -7.16
N LEU A 149 0.11 1.33 -7.30
CA LEU A 149 0.74 2.64 -7.20
C LEU A 149 0.30 3.29 -5.89
N ASP A 150 1.18 3.26 -4.89
CA ASP A 150 0.91 3.83 -3.56
C ASP A 150 1.30 5.31 -3.53
N GLU A 151 0.53 6.12 -2.80
CA GLU A 151 0.61 7.58 -2.74
C GLU A 151 0.50 8.22 -4.15
N PHE A 152 -0.52 7.80 -4.91
CA PHE A 152 -0.67 8.17 -6.33
C PHE A 152 -0.81 9.67 -6.57
N GLN A 153 -1.23 10.46 -5.59
CA GLN A 153 -1.26 11.92 -5.71
C GLN A 153 0.11 12.56 -5.99
N GLU A 154 1.21 11.89 -5.60
CA GLU A 154 2.57 12.36 -5.85
C GLU A 154 2.94 12.35 -7.35
N ILE A 155 2.14 11.68 -8.18
CA ILE A 155 2.38 11.62 -9.64
C ILE A 155 2.42 13.02 -10.28
N LEU A 156 1.69 13.98 -9.71
CA LEU A 156 1.61 15.34 -10.23
C LEU A 156 2.91 16.14 -10.00
N GLU A 157 3.77 15.69 -9.07
CA GLU A 157 5.05 16.32 -8.74
C GLU A 157 6.22 15.75 -9.57
N ILE A 158 6.03 14.61 -10.24
CA ILE A 158 7.10 13.92 -11.00
C ILE A 158 7.47 14.69 -12.27
N ASP A 159 6.47 15.07 -13.07
CA ASP A 159 6.66 15.84 -14.29
C ASP A 159 5.35 16.52 -14.73
N LYS A 160 5.46 17.67 -15.37
CA LYS A 160 4.28 18.40 -15.87
C LYS A 160 3.58 17.64 -16.99
N GLY A 161 2.37 17.18 -16.73
CA GLY A 161 1.53 16.47 -17.70
C GLY A 161 1.78 14.97 -17.76
N ILE A 162 2.54 14.42 -16.81
CA ILE A 162 2.75 12.96 -16.68
C ILE A 162 1.41 12.22 -16.50
N ASP A 163 0.45 12.82 -15.84
CA ASP A 163 -0.90 12.31 -15.66
C ASP A 163 -1.58 11.98 -17.01
N LYS A 164 -1.45 12.88 -17.99
CA LYS A 164 -1.99 12.68 -19.34
C LYS A 164 -1.26 11.56 -20.09
N LYS A 165 0.08 11.55 -19.99
CA LYS A 165 0.92 10.54 -20.63
C LYS A 165 0.59 9.14 -20.08
N LEU A 166 0.60 8.98 -18.76
CA LEU A 166 0.26 7.73 -18.10
C LEU A 166 -1.15 7.26 -18.43
N ARG A 167 -2.13 8.18 -18.40
CA ARG A 167 -3.51 7.84 -18.74
C ARG A 167 -3.65 7.31 -20.16
N ALA A 168 -2.92 7.91 -21.12
CA ALA A 168 -2.91 7.45 -22.50
C ALA A 168 -2.29 6.04 -22.64
N MET A 169 -1.16 5.79 -21.98
CA MET A 169 -0.50 4.47 -21.95
C MET A 169 -1.37 3.41 -21.30
N MET A 170 -1.92 3.69 -20.12
CA MET A 170 -2.74 2.74 -19.34
C MET A 170 -4.05 2.39 -20.05
N GLN A 171 -4.63 3.32 -20.82
CA GLN A 171 -5.90 3.13 -21.49
C GLN A 171 -5.90 2.02 -22.53
N VAL A 172 -4.74 1.80 -23.17
CA VAL A 172 -4.61 0.82 -24.26
C VAL A 172 -4.13 -0.55 -23.76
N GLN A 173 -3.86 -0.68 -22.47
CA GLN A 173 -3.39 -1.92 -21.87
C GLN A 173 -4.55 -2.83 -21.47
N GLU A 174 -4.65 -3.99 -22.10
CA GLU A 174 -5.70 -4.98 -21.83
C GLU A 174 -5.29 -6.01 -20.77
N ASN A 175 -4.00 -6.14 -20.50
CA ASN A 175 -3.43 -7.20 -19.67
C ASN A 175 -2.82 -6.69 -18.36
N VAL A 176 -3.23 -5.51 -17.93
CA VAL A 176 -2.78 -4.88 -16.68
C VAL A 176 -3.99 -4.36 -15.90
N ASN A 177 -4.03 -4.66 -14.61
CA ASN A 177 -4.94 -4.00 -13.67
C ASN A 177 -4.14 -3.03 -12.80
N TYR A 178 -4.67 -1.84 -12.60
CA TYR A 178 -4.08 -0.83 -11.74
C TYR A 178 -4.85 -0.71 -10.43
N ILE A 179 -4.11 -0.58 -9.32
CA ILE A 179 -4.64 -0.18 -8.02
C ILE A 179 -3.94 1.12 -7.63
N PHE A 180 -4.70 2.20 -7.52
CA PHE A 180 -4.23 3.50 -7.10
C PHE A 180 -4.57 3.72 -5.63
N LEU A 181 -3.56 3.92 -4.79
CA LEU A 181 -3.73 4.23 -3.38
C LEU A 181 -3.34 5.68 -3.12
N GLY A 182 -4.11 6.38 -2.32
CA GLY A 182 -3.78 7.74 -1.93
C GLY A 182 -4.23 8.08 -0.52
N SER A 183 -3.42 8.91 0.15
CA SER A 183 -3.68 9.35 1.52
C SER A 183 -4.18 10.79 1.60
N GLN A 184 -4.03 11.58 0.55
CA GLN A 184 -4.52 12.95 0.45
C GLN A 184 -5.87 12.94 -0.29
N GLU A 185 -6.96 12.86 0.47
CA GLU A 185 -8.32 12.67 -0.08
C GLU A 185 -8.70 13.74 -1.11
N SER A 186 -8.42 15.02 -0.83
CA SER A 186 -8.72 16.13 -1.74
C SER A 186 -8.00 16.00 -3.08
N MET A 187 -6.69 15.67 -3.06
CA MET A 187 -5.91 15.50 -4.29
C MET A 187 -6.37 14.27 -5.09
N MET A 188 -6.64 13.15 -4.41
CA MET A 188 -7.15 11.95 -5.05
C MET A 188 -8.54 12.18 -5.68
N THR A 189 -9.41 12.92 -5.00
CA THR A 189 -10.71 13.34 -5.54
C THR A 189 -10.53 14.23 -6.78
N ASP A 190 -9.60 15.18 -6.74
CA ASP A 190 -9.30 16.01 -7.91
C ASP A 190 -8.79 15.18 -9.11
N ILE A 191 -7.98 14.14 -8.84
CA ILE A 191 -7.45 13.26 -9.88
C ILE A 191 -8.54 12.35 -10.48
N PHE A 192 -9.39 11.72 -9.65
CA PHE A 192 -10.29 10.65 -10.11
C PHE A 192 -11.75 11.05 -10.27
N GLU A 193 -12.21 12.16 -9.66
CA GLU A 193 -13.60 12.58 -9.71
C GLU A 193 -13.82 13.94 -10.41
N ARG A 194 -12.77 14.72 -10.65
CA ARG A 194 -12.91 15.98 -11.36
C ARG A 194 -13.02 15.75 -12.87
N LYS A 195 -14.11 16.23 -13.49
CA LYS A 195 -14.44 16.02 -14.94
C LYS A 195 -13.33 16.39 -15.92
N LYS A 196 -12.45 17.33 -15.55
CA LYS A 196 -11.33 17.77 -16.42
C LYS A 196 -10.05 16.97 -16.23
N SER A 197 -10.00 16.06 -15.26
CA SER A 197 -8.83 15.23 -14.99
C SER A 197 -8.71 14.12 -16.04
N PRO A 198 -7.50 13.80 -16.49
CA PRO A 198 -7.26 12.64 -17.37
C PRO A 198 -7.75 11.32 -16.77
N PHE A 199 -7.67 11.16 -15.45
CA PHE A 199 -8.08 9.96 -14.73
C PHE A 199 -9.56 9.94 -14.30
N TYR A 200 -10.37 10.90 -14.77
CA TYR A 200 -11.79 10.94 -14.42
C TYR A 200 -12.47 9.59 -14.72
N HIS A 201 -13.05 8.99 -13.68
CA HIS A 201 -13.70 7.67 -13.73
C HIS A 201 -12.82 6.51 -14.28
N PHE A 202 -11.49 6.57 -14.10
CA PHE A 202 -10.60 5.54 -14.64
C PHE A 202 -10.59 4.24 -13.85
N GLY A 203 -11.08 4.22 -12.63
CA GLY A 203 -11.17 3.04 -11.79
C GLY A 203 -12.37 3.06 -10.85
N LYS A 204 -12.69 1.90 -10.27
CA LYS A 204 -13.70 1.80 -9.23
C LYS A 204 -13.20 2.46 -7.96
N LEU A 205 -13.92 3.45 -7.44
CA LEU A 205 -13.58 4.14 -6.21
C LEU A 205 -14.05 3.37 -4.97
N ILE A 206 -13.16 3.27 -3.99
CA ILE A 206 -13.46 2.80 -2.64
C ILE A 206 -12.89 3.82 -1.66
N TYR A 207 -13.73 4.32 -0.77
CA TYR A 207 -13.33 5.13 0.38
C TYR A 207 -13.19 4.22 1.60
N LEU A 208 -11.95 4.00 2.05
CA LEU A 208 -11.70 3.15 3.21
C LEU A 208 -12.03 3.91 4.49
N LYS A 209 -13.06 3.46 5.18
CA LYS A 209 -13.52 4.03 6.46
C LYS A 209 -12.72 3.48 7.64
N LYS A 210 -12.99 3.98 8.83
CA LYS A 210 -12.54 3.38 10.10
C LYS A 210 -13.06 1.94 10.20
N ILE A 211 -12.41 1.12 11.02
CA ILE A 211 -12.89 -0.23 11.33
C ILE A 211 -14.16 -0.10 12.17
N PRO A 212 -15.24 -0.87 11.89
CA PRO A 212 -16.44 -0.88 12.73
C PRO A 212 -16.08 -1.19 14.18
N HIS A 213 -16.81 -0.55 15.12
CA HIS A 213 -16.52 -0.69 16.55
C HIS A 213 -16.60 -2.14 17.02
N GLU A 214 -17.64 -2.86 16.63
CA GLU A 214 -17.89 -4.24 17.04
C GLU A 214 -16.75 -5.17 16.63
N ASP A 215 -16.33 -5.11 15.34
CA ASP A 215 -15.24 -5.94 14.82
C ASP A 215 -13.90 -5.61 15.48
N PHE A 216 -13.66 -4.32 15.73
CA PHE A 216 -12.43 -3.89 16.37
C PHE A 216 -12.41 -4.19 17.87
N PHE A 217 -13.57 -4.15 18.53
CA PHE A 217 -13.73 -4.49 19.93
C PHE A 217 -13.36 -5.96 20.19
N GLU A 218 -13.92 -6.88 19.42
CA GLU A 218 -13.56 -8.30 19.53
C GLU A 218 -12.06 -8.53 19.32
N TYR A 219 -11.49 -7.90 18.29
CA TYR A 219 -10.07 -8.00 18.01
C TYR A 219 -9.18 -7.53 19.16
N VAL A 220 -9.49 -6.38 19.79
CA VAL A 220 -8.70 -5.81 20.88
C VAL A 220 -8.89 -6.62 22.16
N ARG A 221 -10.16 -6.92 22.54
CA ARG A 221 -10.50 -7.70 23.72
C ARG A 221 -9.80 -9.06 23.73
N ASP A 222 -9.93 -9.82 22.65
CA ASP A 222 -9.39 -11.18 22.60
C ASP A 222 -7.87 -11.22 22.72
N ARG A 223 -7.20 -10.16 22.24
CA ARG A 223 -5.73 -10.03 22.35
C ARG A 223 -5.24 -9.50 23.70
N LEU A 224 -6.08 -8.77 24.41
CA LEU A 224 -5.77 -8.33 25.78
C LEU A 224 -6.11 -9.39 26.82
N THR A 225 -7.08 -10.27 26.57
CA THR A 225 -7.53 -11.31 27.51
C THR A 225 -6.38 -12.12 28.12
N PRO A 226 -5.33 -12.58 27.38
CA PRO A 226 -4.24 -13.35 27.95
C PRO A 226 -3.38 -12.64 29.02
N VAL A 227 -3.48 -11.30 29.12
CA VAL A 227 -2.68 -10.47 30.04
C VAL A 227 -3.54 -9.66 31.00
N MET A 228 -4.86 -9.57 30.78
CA MET A 228 -5.76 -8.74 31.58
C MET A 228 -7.00 -9.48 32.10
N ASP A 229 -7.24 -10.73 31.68
CA ASP A 229 -8.40 -11.54 32.05
C ASP A 229 -9.74 -10.74 31.91
N ASP A 230 -10.55 -10.69 32.94
CA ASP A 230 -11.86 -10.00 32.96
C ASP A 230 -11.76 -8.48 32.67
N ASN A 231 -10.61 -7.87 32.91
CA ASN A 231 -10.41 -6.45 32.68
C ASN A 231 -10.21 -6.10 31.17
N ALA A 232 -9.96 -7.10 30.31
CA ALA A 232 -9.75 -6.90 28.88
C ALA A 232 -10.94 -6.24 28.19
N THR A 233 -12.16 -6.58 28.61
CA THR A 233 -13.41 -5.99 28.08
C THR A 233 -13.47 -4.49 28.33
N LYS A 234 -13.25 -4.06 29.57
CA LYS A 234 -13.23 -2.64 29.92
C LYS A 234 -12.11 -1.88 29.27
N ALA A 235 -10.93 -2.49 29.19
CA ALA A 235 -9.77 -1.89 28.53
C ALA A 235 -10.02 -1.70 27.02
N ALA A 236 -10.59 -2.69 26.33
CA ALA A 236 -10.93 -2.60 24.92
C ALA A 236 -11.93 -1.47 24.63
N GLU A 237 -13.00 -1.36 25.42
CA GLU A 237 -13.97 -0.26 25.29
C GLU A 237 -13.31 1.11 25.50
N THR A 238 -12.47 1.25 26.53
CA THR A 238 -11.79 2.50 26.83
C THR A 238 -10.83 2.88 25.68
N ILE A 239 -10.05 1.93 25.16
CA ILE A 239 -9.13 2.14 24.03
C ILE A 239 -9.89 2.61 22.80
N LEU A 240 -10.98 1.92 22.42
CA LEU A 240 -11.75 2.25 21.22
C LEU A 240 -12.46 3.58 21.33
N SER A 241 -13.01 3.88 22.49
CA SER A 241 -13.64 5.16 22.81
C SER A 241 -12.64 6.31 22.69
N PHE A 242 -11.43 6.17 23.25
CA PHE A 242 -10.39 7.18 23.21
C PHE A 242 -9.84 7.39 21.79
N THR A 243 -9.58 6.31 21.05
CA THR A 243 -9.00 6.36 19.70
C THR A 243 -10.03 6.57 18.60
N LEU A 244 -11.32 6.56 18.94
CA LEU A 244 -12.43 6.64 17.98
C LEU A 244 -12.31 5.60 16.86
N CYS A 245 -11.88 4.38 17.18
CA CYS A 245 -11.63 3.27 16.24
C CYS A 245 -10.65 3.62 15.09
N HIS A 246 -9.72 4.55 15.31
CA HIS A 246 -8.70 4.85 14.32
C HIS A 246 -7.68 3.72 14.26
N PRO A 247 -7.47 3.02 13.11
CA PRO A 247 -6.71 1.78 13.06
C PRO A 247 -5.31 1.85 13.67
N TYR A 248 -4.55 2.90 13.35
CA TYR A 248 -3.19 3.07 13.86
C TYR A 248 -3.16 3.36 15.37
N TYR A 249 -3.95 4.33 15.83
CA TYR A 249 -3.92 4.75 17.24
C TYR A 249 -4.49 3.68 18.16
N THR A 250 -5.48 2.92 17.70
CA THR A 250 -6.01 1.77 18.45
C THR A 250 -4.93 0.70 18.63
N GLN A 251 -4.22 0.33 17.58
CA GLN A 251 -3.12 -0.63 17.65
C GLN A 251 -1.97 -0.13 18.55
N GLN A 252 -1.61 1.14 18.45
CA GLN A 252 -0.56 1.75 19.25
C GLN A 252 -0.91 1.74 20.73
N LEU A 253 -2.12 2.20 21.10
CA LEU A 253 -2.56 2.24 22.49
C LEU A 253 -2.75 0.83 23.05
N ALA A 254 -3.35 -0.09 22.30
CA ALA A 254 -3.53 -1.47 22.72
C ALA A 254 -2.17 -2.19 22.91
N SER A 255 -1.18 -1.91 22.07
CA SER A 255 0.20 -2.40 22.23
C SER A 255 0.82 -1.94 23.56
N GLN A 256 0.67 -0.66 23.89
CA GLN A 256 1.20 -0.09 25.13
C GLN A 256 0.48 -0.65 26.37
N VAL A 257 -0.85 -0.79 26.30
CA VAL A 257 -1.65 -1.43 27.36
C VAL A 257 -1.20 -2.87 27.59
N TRP A 258 -1.00 -3.63 26.52
CA TRP A 258 -0.53 -5.00 26.59
C TRP A 258 0.84 -5.12 27.26
N GLU A 259 1.81 -4.25 26.91
CA GLU A 259 3.14 -4.24 27.51
C GLU A 259 3.09 -3.93 29.00
N ILE A 260 2.31 -2.93 29.41
CA ILE A 260 2.15 -2.59 30.82
C ILE A 260 1.53 -3.79 31.57
N ALA A 261 0.46 -4.38 31.05
CA ALA A 261 -0.23 -5.51 31.67
C ALA A 261 0.66 -6.76 31.78
N ALA A 262 1.51 -7.02 30.77
CA ALA A 262 2.35 -8.21 30.71
C ALA A 262 3.61 -8.14 31.60
N TYR A 263 4.16 -6.95 31.83
CA TYR A 263 5.48 -6.79 32.45
C TYR A 263 5.51 -5.91 33.68
N GLU A 264 4.46 -5.20 34.01
CA GLU A 264 4.45 -4.25 35.14
C GLU A 264 3.37 -4.60 36.18
N SER A 265 3.71 -4.44 37.46
CA SER A 265 2.73 -4.45 38.55
C SER A 265 2.16 -3.04 38.71
N VAL A 266 0.88 -2.84 38.35
CA VAL A 266 0.26 -1.50 38.35
C VAL A 266 -0.96 -1.49 39.25
N ASN A 267 -1.06 -0.46 40.11
CA ASN A 267 -2.19 -0.24 41.03
C ASN A 267 -3.17 0.82 40.51
N GLN A 268 -2.98 1.35 39.31
CA GLN A 268 -3.86 2.37 38.70
C GLN A 268 -4.44 1.86 37.37
N ASP A 269 -5.32 2.62 36.76
CA ASP A 269 -5.89 2.27 35.45
C ASP A 269 -4.79 2.16 34.37
N ILE A 270 -4.60 0.95 33.86
CA ILE A 270 -3.53 0.61 32.92
C ILE A 270 -3.68 1.40 31.62
N VAL A 271 -4.93 1.64 31.18
CA VAL A 271 -5.19 2.38 29.94
C VAL A 271 -4.80 3.84 30.10
N GLU A 272 -5.14 4.46 31.23
CA GLU A 272 -4.77 5.83 31.54
C GLU A 272 -3.22 6.01 31.56
N LYS A 273 -2.52 5.09 32.22
CA LYS A 273 -1.06 5.07 32.23
C LYS A 273 -0.46 4.91 30.83
N ALA A 274 -1.06 4.08 29.98
CA ALA A 274 -0.63 3.91 28.61
C ALA A 274 -0.81 5.19 27.77
N ILE A 275 -1.93 5.90 27.96
CA ILE A 275 -2.20 7.19 27.32
C ILE A 275 -1.14 8.22 27.73
N GLU A 276 -0.89 8.36 29.03
CA GLU A 276 0.13 9.29 29.56
C GLU A 276 1.51 9.02 28.94
N ARG A 277 1.92 7.76 28.83
CA ARG A 277 3.20 7.39 28.20
C ARG A 277 3.26 7.81 26.73
N ILE A 278 2.22 7.54 25.96
CA ILE A 278 2.17 7.90 24.54
C ILE A 278 2.24 9.42 24.38
N VAL A 279 1.45 10.17 25.16
CA VAL A 279 1.45 11.64 25.11
C VAL A 279 2.82 12.20 25.47
N THR A 280 3.42 11.73 26.59
CA THR A 280 4.73 12.21 27.02
C THR A 280 5.82 11.90 26.00
N THR A 281 5.76 10.75 25.31
CA THR A 281 6.74 10.39 24.27
C THR A 281 6.62 11.30 23.05
N HIS A 282 5.41 11.71 22.67
CA HIS A 282 5.20 12.59 21.53
C HIS A 282 5.43 14.09 21.85
N ASP A 283 5.34 14.50 23.11
CA ASP A 283 5.66 15.89 23.51
C ASP A 283 7.15 16.24 23.35
N TYR A 284 8.03 15.24 23.23
CA TYR A 284 9.45 15.45 22.89
C TYR A 284 9.71 15.60 21.38
N ASP A 285 8.73 15.34 20.53
CA ASP A 285 8.85 15.42 19.07
C ASP A 285 8.40 16.81 18.50
N TYR A 286 8.00 17.73 19.38
CA TYR A 286 7.65 19.14 19.11
C TYR A 286 8.56 20.08 19.90
#